data_4d3cf161f7d5d7bfc00d1f13d7dc2b10
#
_entry.id   4d3cf161f7d5d7bfc00d1f13d7dc2b10
#
_cell.length_a   1.000
_cell.length_b   1.000
_cell.length_c   1.000
_cell.angle_alpha   90.00
_cell.angle_beta   90.00
_cell.angle_gamma   90.00
#
_symmetry.space_group_name_H-M   'P 1'
#
loop_
_entity.id
_entity.type
_entity.pdbx_description
1 polymer ?
#
loop_
_entity_poly.entity_id
_entity_poly.type
_entity_poly.pdbx_seq_one_letter_code
_entity_poly.pdbx_strand_id
1 'polypeptide(L)'
;MTSNKAALLVLAAGMGSRYGGLKQLDPVGPNGETIMDYSIHDARQAGFTRVVFLIREEISEIFKERIGSKYSGTIEVSYAFQEKNDLPYGYNCPEGRERPWGTGHAVWSARKELSDSPFAVINADDFYGAETFHALHQQFSDSSTVSSNLLNCAMVGFRLAETISEHGAVSRGICKTEDGYLKNVEEWTGIQGNPILGTNSSGKEGGLTGEELVSMNVWAFPSGVFDLLEKCFIQFLKSLSDPAKEEFYLPFAVDQWIKQDIAQVQIKKAKCRWMGVTYKEDKPRVQESIKKMVEEGLYLSPLSSG
;
A
#
# COMPACT_ATOMS: atom_id res chain seq x y z
N MET A 1 -17.89 -2.55 25.03
CA MET A 1 -16.67 -2.08 24.34
C MET A 1 -16.60 -2.87 23.04
N THR A 2 -17.04 -2.30 21.92
CA THR A 2 -16.87 -2.93 20.61
C THR A 2 -15.37 -2.96 20.32
N SER A 3 -14.78 -4.14 20.32
CA SER A 3 -13.43 -4.36 19.82
C SER A 3 -13.33 -3.73 18.44
N ASN A 4 -12.52 -2.70 18.31
CA ASN A 4 -12.27 -2.03 17.03
C ASN A 4 -11.42 -2.97 16.18
N LYS A 5 -12.08 -3.91 15.48
CA LYS A 5 -11.43 -4.93 14.64
C LYS A 5 -10.88 -4.26 13.40
N ALA A 6 -9.69 -3.68 13.50
CA ALA A 6 -9.00 -3.12 12.35
C ALA A 6 -8.40 -4.24 11.50
N ALA A 7 -8.55 -4.14 10.18
CA ALA A 7 -7.97 -5.06 9.21
C ALA A 7 -6.74 -4.47 8.53
N LEU A 8 -5.81 -5.33 8.13
CA LEU A 8 -4.69 -4.98 7.25
C LEU A 8 -4.96 -5.55 5.86
N LEU A 9 -5.07 -4.69 4.84
CA LEU A 9 -5.12 -5.09 3.44
C LEU A 9 -3.70 -5.10 2.86
N VAL A 10 -3.25 -6.25 2.41
CA VAL A 10 -1.93 -6.45 1.79
C VAL A 10 -2.10 -6.61 0.29
N LEU A 11 -1.58 -5.64 -0.48
CA LEU A 11 -1.66 -5.64 -1.94
C LEU A 11 -0.60 -6.58 -2.52
N ALA A 12 -0.96 -7.82 -2.81
CA ALA A 12 -0.08 -8.88 -3.31
C ALA A 12 -0.43 -9.37 -4.74
N ALA A 13 -1.35 -8.70 -5.44
CA ALA A 13 -1.76 -9.05 -6.80
C ALA A 13 -0.77 -8.60 -7.89
N GLY A 14 0.23 -7.80 -7.55
CA GLY A 14 1.21 -7.27 -8.50
C GLY A 14 2.01 -8.36 -9.21
N MET A 15 2.18 -8.23 -10.54
CA MET A 15 2.84 -9.24 -11.37
C MET A 15 4.36 -9.31 -11.22
N GLY A 16 4.98 -8.34 -10.53
CA GLY A 16 6.44 -8.30 -10.40
C GLY A 16 7.18 -8.38 -11.74
N SER A 17 6.65 -7.73 -12.80
CA SER A 17 7.13 -7.87 -14.17
C SER A 17 8.63 -7.59 -14.34
N ARG A 18 9.19 -6.75 -13.48
CA ARG A 18 10.63 -6.44 -13.44
C ARG A 18 11.45 -7.48 -12.66
N TYR A 19 10.80 -8.32 -11.86
CA TYR A 19 11.45 -9.30 -10.99
C TYR A 19 11.49 -10.73 -11.57
N GLY A 20 10.57 -11.04 -12.51
CA GLY A 20 10.53 -12.33 -13.20
C GLY A 20 9.95 -13.49 -12.38
N GLY A 21 9.11 -13.22 -11.36
CA GLY A 21 8.49 -14.25 -10.53
C GLY A 21 7.59 -13.70 -9.43
N LEU A 22 7.15 -14.58 -8.53
CA LEU A 22 6.36 -14.22 -7.34
C LEU A 22 7.27 -13.63 -6.26
N LYS A 23 7.73 -12.39 -6.45
CA LYS A 23 8.67 -11.72 -5.53
C LYS A 23 8.15 -11.62 -4.09
N GLN A 24 6.83 -11.63 -3.92
CA GLN A 24 6.17 -11.60 -2.61
C GLN A 24 6.48 -12.84 -1.76
N LEU A 25 6.90 -13.95 -2.39
CA LEU A 25 7.27 -15.20 -1.73
C LEU A 25 8.78 -15.34 -1.49
N ASP A 26 9.58 -14.37 -1.93
CA ASP A 26 11.04 -14.44 -1.82
C ASP A 26 11.49 -14.16 -0.39
N PRO A 27 12.32 -15.05 0.19
CA PRO A 27 12.82 -14.87 1.54
C PRO A 27 13.83 -13.72 1.61
N VAL A 28 13.71 -12.92 2.66
CA VAL A 28 14.63 -11.83 3.02
C VAL A 28 15.21 -12.00 4.42
N GLY A 29 14.51 -12.69 5.29
CA GLY A 29 14.94 -12.96 6.66
C GLY A 29 15.83 -14.22 6.79
N PRO A 30 16.58 -14.34 7.90
CA PRO A 30 17.54 -15.44 8.12
C PRO A 30 16.91 -16.83 8.14
N ASN A 31 15.65 -16.97 8.56
CA ASN A 31 14.91 -18.23 8.62
C ASN A 31 13.87 -18.38 7.51
N GLY A 32 14.03 -17.64 6.41
CA GLY A 32 13.17 -17.73 5.26
C GLY A 32 11.92 -16.83 5.33
N GLU A 33 11.90 -15.87 6.25
CA GLU A 33 10.84 -14.89 6.36
C GLU A 33 10.81 -13.98 5.11
N THR A 34 9.61 -13.69 4.63
CA THR A 34 9.37 -12.72 3.55
C THR A 34 9.19 -11.31 4.13
N ILE A 35 9.18 -10.27 3.28
CA ILE A 35 8.85 -8.90 3.73
C ILE A 35 7.47 -8.85 4.37
N MET A 36 6.49 -9.57 3.81
CA MET A 36 5.14 -9.66 4.39
C MET A 36 5.12 -10.24 5.79
N ASP A 37 5.99 -11.21 6.08
CA ASP A 37 6.04 -11.84 7.42
C ASP A 37 6.37 -10.79 8.48
N TYR A 38 7.31 -9.85 8.20
CA TYR A 38 7.61 -8.71 9.08
C TYR A 38 6.44 -7.73 9.19
N SER A 39 5.83 -7.37 8.06
CA SER A 39 4.68 -6.45 8.05
C SER A 39 3.50 -6.98 8.85
N ILE A 40 3.18 -8.28 8.74
CA ILE A 40 2.09 -8.91 9.48
C ILE A 40 2.44 -9.05 10.95
N HIS A 41 3.70 -9.39 11.27
CA HIS A 41 4.18 -9.41 12.65
C HIS A 41 3.98 -8.04 13.31
N ASP A 42 4.45 -6.97 12.69
CA ASP A 42 4.36 -5.60 13.19
C ASP A 42 2.89 -5.14 13.32
N ALA A 43 2.06 -5.46 12.34
CA ALA A 43 0.63 -5.14 12.39
C ALA A 43 -0.08 -5.83 13.56
N ARG A 44 0.22 -7.11 13.83
CA ARG A 44 -0.31 -7.83 15.00
C ARG A 44 0.11 -7.18 16.30
N GLN A 45 1.39 -6.83 16.44
CA GLN A 45 1.90 -6.13 17.62
C GLN A 45 1.24 -4.76 17.80
N ALA A 46 0.87 -4.10 16.73
CA ALA A 46 0.14 -2.83 16.74
C ALA A 46 -1.35 -2.97 17.08
N GLY A 47 -1.91 -4.20 17.06
CA GLY A 47 -3.31 -4.47 17.44
C GLY A 47 -4.25 -4.78 16.26
N PHE A 48 -3.74 -4.95 15.04
CA PHE A 48 -4.55 -5.49 13.94
C PHE A 48 -4.95 -6.94 14.21
N THR A 49 -6.22 -7.26 13.98
CA THR A 49 -6.80 -8.58 14.30
C THR A 49 -7.10 -9.42 13.07
N ARG A 50 -7.05 -8.82 11.89
CA ARG A 50 -7.37 -9.45 10.61
C ARG A 50 -6.39 -9.01 9.53
N VAL A 51 -5.98 -9.94 8.66
CA VAL A 51 -5.27 -9.65 7.41
C VAL A 51 -6.11 -10.11 6.22
N VAL A 52 -6.22 -9.23 5.21
CA VAL A 52 -6.84 -9.54 3.92
C VAL A 52 -5.75 -9.50 2.87
N PHE A 53 -5.47 -10.61 2.23
CA PHE A 53 -4.54 -10.66 1.12
C PHE A 53 -5.28 -10.41 -0.19
N LEU A 54 -4.94 -9.34 -0.88
CA LEU A 54 -5.40 -9.11 -2.24
C LEU A 54 -4.42 -9.78 -3.20
N ILE A 55 -4.86 -10.84 -3.85
CA ILE A 55 -4.07 -11.67 -4.76
C ILE A 55 -4.78 -11.81 -6.12
N ARG A 56 -4.14 -12.49 -7.06
CA ARG A 56 -4.81 -12.97 -8.27
C ARG A 56 -5.28 -14.39 -8.08
N GLU A 57 -6.37 -14.77 -8.73
CA GLU A 57 -6.92 -16.13 -8.61
C GLU A 57 -5.91 -17.20 -9.01
N GLU A 58 -5.10 -16.95 -10.07
CA GLU A 58 -4.14 -17.93 -10.60
C GLU A 58 -3.06 -18.35 -9.60
N ILE A 59 -2.76 -17.52 -8.59
CA ILE A 59 -1.77 -17.82 -7.56
C ILE A 59 -2.38 -18.23 -6.22
N SER A 60 -3.70 -18.32 -6.15
CA SER A 60 -4.46 -18.52 -4.91
C SER A 60 -3.98 -19.72 -4.10
N GLU A 61 -3.91 -20.89 -4.73
CA GLU A 61 -3.55 -22.14 -4.05
C GLU A 61 -2.12 -22.09 -3.48
N ILE A 62 -1.15 -21.71 -4.31
CA ILE A 62 0.25 -21.64 -3.87
C ILE A 62 0.46 -20.55 -2.81
N PHE A 63 -0.30 -19.44 -2.89
CA PHE A 63 -0.22 -18.36 -1.91
C PHE A 63 -0.81 -18.79 -0.57
N LYS A 64 -1.97 -19.44 -0.56
CA LYS A 64 -2.61 -19.98 0.64
C LYS A 64 -1.70 -20.99 1.34
N GLU A 65 -1.10 -21.90 0.56
CA GLU A 65 -0.20 -22.92 1.09
C GLU A 65 1.07 -22.31 1.70
N ARG A 66 1.74 -21.41 0.99
CA ARG A 66 3.07 -20.92 1.38
C ARG A 66 3.04 -19.75 2.35
N ILE A 67 2.02 -18.91 2.29
CA ILE A 67 1.90 -17.69 3.08
C ILE A 67 0.76 -17.78 4.07
N GLY A 68 -0.48 -18.01 3.60
CA GLY A 68 -1.66 -17.98 4.45
C GLY A 68 -1.60 -18.98 5.60
N SER A 69 -1.09 -20.18 5.35
CA SER A 69 -0.97 -21.24 6.36
C SER A 69 -0.08 -20.84 7.55
N LYS A 70 0.92 -19.98 7.35
CA LYS A 70 1.82 -19.52 8.41
C LYS A 70 1.08 -18.75 9.52
N TYR A 71 -0.04 -18.11 9.19
CA TYR A 71 -0.77 -17.25 10.12
C TYR A 71 -1.98 -17.93 10.75
N SER A 72 -2.22 -19.22 10.44
CA SER A 72 -3.32 -20.00 11.02
C SER A 72 -3.24 -20.01 12.54
N GLY A 73 -4.33 -19.56 13.20
CA GLY A 73 -4.41 -19.49 14.65
C GLY A 73 -3.72 -18.27 15.30
N THR A 74 -3.07 -17.38 14.50
CA THR A 74 -2.38 -16.20 15.02
C THR A 74 -3.08 -14.90 14.69
N ILE A 75 -3.68 -14.79 13.51
CA ILE A 75 -4.49 -13.67 13.05
C ILE A 75 -5.58 -14.19 12.11
N GLU A 76 -6.73 -13.52 12.06
CA GLU A 76 -7.78 -13.87 11.09
C GLU A 76 -7.28 -13.59 9.67
N VAL A 77 -7.36 -14.58 8.77
CA VAL A 77 -6.90 -14.48 7.37
C VAL A 77 -8.05 -14.59 6.42
N SER A 78 -8.17 -13.67 5.47
CA SER A 78 -9.08 -13.77 4.34
C SER A 78 -8.41 -13.31 3.03
N TYR A 79 -9.06 -13.58 1.92
CA TYR A 79 -8.50 -13.34 0.58
C TYR A 79 -9.50 -12.56 -0.26
N ALA A 80 -9.01 -11.56 -0.97
CA ALA A 80 -9.71 -10.85 -2.02
C ALA A 80 -8.96 -11.05 -3.34
N PHE A 81 -9.68 -10.95 -4.46
CA PHE A 81 -9.11 -11.21 -5.77
C PHE A 81 -9.20 -9.97 -6.65
N GLN A 82 -8.08 -9.57 -7.22
CA GLN A 82 -8.03 -8.48 -8.18
C GLN A 82 -8.17 -9.04 -9.60
N GLU A 83 -9.38 -8.98 -10.14
CA GLU A 83 -9.70 -9.44 -11.48
C GLU A 83 -9.99 -8.26 -12.41
N LYS A 84 -9.41 -8.25 -13.63
CA LYS A 84 -9.62 -7.15 -14.60
C LYS A 84 -11.09 -6.97 -15.01
N ASN A 85 -11.90 -8.00 -14.83
CA ASN A 85 -13.32 -8.02 -15.15
C ASN A 85 -14.21 -7.64 -13.94
N ASP A 86 -13.63 -7.48 -12.73
CA ASP A 86 -14.36 -6.98 -11.57
C ASP A 86 -14.51 -5.46 -11.72
N LEU A 87 -15.62 -5.04 -12.29
CA LEU A 87 -15.91 -3.65 -12.64
C LEU A 87 -17.27 -3.24 -12.04
N PRO A 88 -17.49 -1.93 -11.83
CA PRO A 88 -18.79 -1.42 -11.43
C PRO A 88 -19.89 -1.83 -12.42
N TYR A 89 -21.12 -1.92 -11.91
CA TYR A 89 -22.27 -2.32 -12.74
C TYR A 89 -22.39 -1.46 -14.00
N GLY A 90 -22.61 -2.11 -15.15
CA GLY A 90 -22.76 -1.45 -16.45
C GLY A 90 -21.44 -1.18 -17.20
N TYR A 91 -20.29 -1.56 -16.64
CA TYR A 91 -18.98 -1.47 -17.30
C TYR A 91 -18.46 -2.86 -17.70
N ASN A 92 -17.74 -2.90 -18.81
CA ASN A 92 -17.09 -4.11 -19.31
C ASN A 92 -15.60 -3.84 -19.51
N CYS A 93 -14.79 -4.88 -19.30
CA CYS A 93 -13.36 -4.78 -19.57
C CYS A 93 -13.12 -4.58 -21.06
N PRO A 94 -12.39 -3.53 -21.49
CA PRO A 94 -12.07 -3.30 -22.89
C PRO A 94 -11.31 -4.47 -23.50
N GLU A 95 -11.56 -4.73 -24.77
CA GLU A 95 -10.80 -5.71 -25.54
C GLU A 95 -9.32 -5.35 -25.57
N GLY A 96 -8.45 -6.35 -25.41
CA GLY A 96 -7.00 -6.17 -25.38
C GLY A 96 -6.42 -5.70 -24.05
N ARG A 97 -7.23 -5.45 -23.02
CA ARG A 97 -6.69 -5.16 -21.68
C ARG A 97 -6.24 -6.44 -20.98
N GLU A 98 -4.95 -6.50 -20.66
CA GLU A 98 -4.34 -7.65 -19.98
C GLU A 98 -4.06 -7.35 -18.48
N ARG A 99 -3.91 -6.06 -18.12
CA ARG A 99 -3.51 -5.63 -16.77
C ARG A 99 -4.71 -5.30 -15.89
N PRO A 100 -4.62 -5.54 -14.57
CA PRO A 100 -5.54 -4.95 -13.60
C PRO A 100 -5.54 -3.41 -13.68
N TRP A 101 -6.52 -2.79 -13.00
CA TRP A 101 -6.79 -1.36 -13.14
C TRP A 101 -5.97 -0.46 -12.17
N GLY A 102 -4.94 -0.96 -11.51
CA GLY A 102 -4.11 -0.20 -10.60
C GLY A 102 -4.50 -0.33 -9.12
N THR A 103 -3.87 0.46 -8.25
CA THR A 103 -3.96 0.31 -6.78
C THR A 103 -5.31 0.77 -6.21
N GLY A 104 -5.99 1.73 -6.83
CA GLY A 104 -7.35 2.11 -6.44
C GLY A 104 -8.35 0.98 -6.69
N HIS A 105 -8.28 0.34 -7.85
CA HIS A 105 -9.06 -0.85 -8.14
C HIS A 105 -8.69 -2.01 -7.21
N ALA A 106 -7.41 -2.18 -6.91
CA ALA A 106 -6.94 -3.19 -5.97
C ALA A 106 -7.65 -3.08 -4.62
N VAL A 107 -7.71 -1.88 -4.05
CA VAL A 107 -8.44 -1.65 -2.79
C VAL A 107 -9.94 -1.89 -2.98
N TRP A 108 -10.54 -1.40 -4.08
CA TRP A 108 -11.97 -1.60 -4.36
C TRP A 108 -12.34 -3.08 -4.52
N SER A 109 -11.44 -3.91 -5.06
CA SER A 109 -11.65 -5.36 -5.20
C SER A 109 -11.79 -6.08 -3.84
N ALA A 110 -11.25 -5.49 -2.77
CA ALA A 110 -11.38 -6.03 -1.41
C ALA A 110 -12.67 -5.59 -0.67
N ARG A 111 -13.60 -4.90 -1.34
CA ARG A 111 -14.81 -4.32 -0.74
C ARG A 111 -15.69 -5.32 0.02
N LYS A 112 -15.79 -6.55 -0.46
CA LYS A 112 -16.59 -7.60 0.18
C LYS A 112 -16.02 -8.04 1.52
N GLU A 113 -14.70 -8.02 1.63
CA GLU A 113 -13.97 -8.45 2.81
C GLU A 113 -13.82 -7.34 3.87
N LEU A 114 -13.93 -6.05 3.46
CA LEU A 114 -13.58 -4.91 4.31
C LEU A 114 -14.70 -3.89 4.53
N SER A 115 -15.92 -4.14 4.01
CA SER A 115 -17.03 -3.18 4.06
C SER A 115 -17.43 -2.76 5.47
N ASP A 116 -17.21 -3.60 6.46
CA ASP A 116 -17.72 -3.49 7.83
C ASP A 116 -16.69 -2.99 8.85
N SER A 117 -15.42 -2.85 8.46
CA SER A 117 -14.34 -2.53 9.39
C SER A 117 -13.40 -1.45 8.86
N PRO A 118 -12.78 -0.64 9.75
CA PRO A 118 -11.67 0.20 9.37
C PRO A 118 -10.47 -0.66 8.97
N PHE A 119 -9.67 -0.17 8.03
CA PHE A 119 -8.55 -0.95 7.53
C PHE A 119 -7.36 -0.09 7.13
N ALA A 120 -6.17 -0.67 7.21
CA ALA A 120 -4.96 -0.11 6.64
C ALA A 120 -4.60 -0.83 5.33
N VAL A 121 -3.91 -0.14 4.43
CA VAL A 121 -3.43 -0.66 3.14
C VAL A 121 -1.92 -0.60 3.12
N ILE A 122 -1.28 -1.68 2.66
CA ILE A 122 0.17 -1.74 2.40
C ILE A 122 0.47 -2.55 1.12
N ASN A 123 1.65 -2.34 0.55
CA ASN A 123 2.18 -3.23 -0.48
C ASN A 123 2.81 -4.47 0.16
N ALA A 124 2.75 -5.59 -0.52
CA ALA A 124 3.28 -6.88 -0.05
C ALA A 124 4.81 -6.97 -0.10
N ASP A 125 5.46 -6.14 -0.89
CA ASP A 125 6.89 -6.18 -1.21
C ASP A 125 7.70 -5.02 -0.60
N ASP A 126 7.08 -4.27 0.30
CA ASP A 126 7.66 -3.13 0.99
C ASP A 126 7.74 -3.36 2.50
N PHE A 127 8.89 -3.07 3.09
CA PHE A 127 9.09 -3.06 4.54
C PHE A 127 8.87 -1.64 5.08
N TYR A 128 8.02 -1.52 6.09
CA TYR A 128 7.57 -0.24 6.64
C TYR A 128 7.96 0.00 8.10
N GLY A 129 8.37 -1.05 8.84
CA GLY A 129 8.73 -1.02 10.26
C GLY A 129 7.56 -0.87 11.23
N ALA A 130 7.74 -1.34 12.44
CA ALA A 130 6.70 -1.47 13.47
C ALA A 130 5.97 -0.15 13.80
N GLU A 131 6.71 0.98 13.87
CA GLU A 131 6.14 2.29 14.17
C GLU A 131 5.08 2.75 13.16
N THR A 132 5.21 2.31 11.89
CA THR A 132 4.20 2.58 10.86
C THR A 132 2.86 1.95 11.21
N PHE A 133 2.85 0.70 11.62
CA PHE A 133 1.62 -0.02 11.96
C PHE A 133 0.99 0.51 13.26
N HIS A 134 1.79 0.88 14.24
CA HIS A 134 1.29 1.57 15.44
C HIS A 134 0.62 2.90 15.09
N ALA A 135 1.25 3.70 14.22
CA ALA A 135 0.70 4.99 13.79
C ALA A 135 -0.62 4.84 13.02
N LEU A 136 -0.74 3.79 12.17
CA LEU A 136 -1.98 3.48 11.45
C LEU A 136 -3.09 2.99 12.40
N HIS A 137 -2.74 2.09 13.33
CA HIS A 137 -3.73 1.54 14.27
C HIS A 137 -4.27 2.61 15.23
N GLN A 138 -3.44 3.54 15.69
CA GLN A 138 -3.88 4.68 16.50
C GLN A 138 -4.96 5.51 15.82
N GLN A 139 -4.92 5.65 14.48
CA GLN A 139 -5.94 6.38 13.73
C GLN A 139 -7.35 5.83 13.93
N PHE A 140 -7.48 4.51 14.16
CA PHE A 140 -8.78 3.86 14.37
C PHE A 140 -9.29 3.99 15.81
N SER A 141 -8.40 4.31 16.75
CA SER A 141 -8.71 4.46 18.18
C SER A 141 -9.03 5.92 18.58
N ASP A 142 -8.58 6.90 17.79
CA ASP A 142 -8.76 8.32 18.06
C ASP A 142 -10.19 8.78 17.76
N SER A 143 -11.09 8.53 18.71
CA SER A 143 -12.50 9.01 18.67
C SER A 143 -12.61 10.54 18.73
N SER A 144 -11.52 11.26 18.98
CA SER A 144 -11.51 12.71 19.19
C SER A 144 -11.67 13.54 17.91
N THR A 145 -11.60 12.92 16.73
CA THR A 145 -11.68 13.59 15.43
C THR A 145 -13.08 13.62 14.82
N VAL A 146 -14.11 13.18 15.55
CA VAL A 146 -15.49 12.99 15.02
C VAL A 146 -16.31 14.32 14.97
N SER A 147 -15.69 15.50 15.03
CA SER A 147 -16.44 16.76 14.91
C SER A 147 -16.57 17.31 13.47
N SER A 148 -16.08 16.61 12.46
CA SER A 148 -16.27 16.99 11.05
C SER A 148 -17.10 15.96 10.31
N ASN A 149 -17.93 16.41 9.36
CA ASN A 149 -18.63 15.53 8.40
C ASN A 149 -17.69 14.88 7.38
N LEU A 150 -16.36 15.03 7.56
CA LEU A 150 -15.34 14.52 6.67
C LEU A 150 -14.90 13.11 7.07
N LEU A 151 -14.57 12.29 6.09
CA LEU A 151 -13.87 11.03 6.33
C LEU A 151 -12.46 11.30 6.88
N ASN A 152 -12.19 10.76 8.05
CA ASN A 152 -10.88 10.87 8.69
C ASN A 152 -9.99 9.72 8.24
N CYS A 153 -9.12 9.98 7.28
CA CYS A 153 -8.12 9.06 6.78
C CYS A 153 -6.73 9.43 7.34
N ALA A 154 -5.79 8.51 7.24
CA ALA A 154 -4.38 8.80 7.47
C ALA A 154 -3.49 8.18 6.41
N MET A 155 -2.29 8.73 6.28
CA MET A 155 -1.23 8.18 5.45
C MET A 155 0.10 8.27 6.19
N VAL A 156 0.97 7.28 6.03
CA VAL A 156 2.36 7.40 6.45
C VAL A 156 3.20 7.81 5.25
N GLY A 157 3.82 8.98 5.35
CA GLY A 157 4.71 9.53 4.33
C GLY A 157 6.16 9.22 4.62
N PHE A 158 6.90 8.84 3.58
CA PHE A 158 8.33 8.56 3.64
C PHE A 158 9.10 9.68 2.93
N ARG A 159 10.35 9.90 3.31
CA ARG A 159 11.19 10.88 2.66
C ARG A 159 11.63 10.35 1.29
N LEU A 160 11.51 11.13 0.24
CA LEU A 160 11.80 10.72 -1.14
C LEU A 160 13.19 10.11 -1.29
N ALA A 161 14.24 10.78 -0.74
CA ALA A 161 15.62 10.30 -0.82
C ALA A 161 15.81 8.88 -0.25
N GLU A 162 14.94 8.42 0.65
CA GLU A 162 15.00 7.11 1.27
C GLU A 162 14.25 6.03 0.46
N THR A 163 13.53 6.44 -0.60
CA THR A 163 12.70 5.54 -1.44
C THR A 163 13.20 5.41 -2.87
N ILE A 164 14.34 6.02 -3.22
CA ILE A 164 14.96 5.93 -4.53
C ILE A 164 15.75 4.63 -4.64
N SER A 165 15.72 4.00 -5.82
CA SER A 165 16.57 2.85 -6.15
C SER A 165 17.84 3.32 -6.86
N GLU A 166 18.96 2.67 -6.56
CA GLU A 166 20.24 2.85 -7.28
C GLU A 166 20.24 2.12 -8.64
N HIS A 167 19.28 1.22 -8.85
CA HIS A 167 19.22 0.32 -10.00
C HIS A 167 18.30 0.80 -11.12
N GLY A 168 17.59 1.91 -10.92
CA GLY A 168 16.75 2.49 -11.96
C GLY A 168 15.72 3.48 -11.45
N ALA A 169 15.00 4.06 -12.40
CA ALA A 169 13.97 5.05 -12.13
C ALA A 169 12.78 4.46 -11.36
N VAL A 170 12.21 5.26 -10.46
CA VAL A 170 11.03 4.90 -9.68
C VAL A 170 9.88 5.87 -9.94
N SER A 171 8.66 5.47 -9.58
CA SER A 171 7.47 6.35 -9.55
C SER A 171 7.01 6.52 -8.11
N ARG A 172 6.61 7.75 -7.73
CA ARG A 172 6.19 8.09 -6.36
C ARG A 172 5.09 9.14 -6.37
N GLY A 173 4.13 8.99 -5.48
CA GLY A 173 3.17 10.04 -5.19
C GLY A 173 3.79 11.12 -4.31
N ILE A 174 4.16 12.24 -4.89
CA ILE A 174 4.73 13.39 -4.16
C ILE A 174 3.62 14.10 -3.40
N CYS A 175 3.79 14.26 -2.08
CA CYS A 175 2.79 14.81 -1.18
C CYS A 175 3.05 16.27 -0.86
N LYS A 176 2.02 17.13 -1.00
CA LYS A 176 2.00 18.47 -0.43
C LYS A 176 1.21 18.45 0.87
N THR A 177 1.79 18.98 1.93
CA THR A 177 1.19 18.97 3.27
C THR A 177 1.09 20.36 3.86
N GLU A 178 0.04 20.59 4.66
CA GLU A 178 -0.15 21.81 5.44
C GLU A 178 -0.78 21.42 6.79
N ASP A 179 -0.26 21.95 7.89
CA ASP A 179 -0.76 21.74 9.24
C ASP A 179 -0.91 20.23 9.63
N GLY A 180 -0.04 19.38 9.10
CA GLY A 180 -0.08 17.93 9.36
C GLY A 180 -1.09 17.15 8.52
N TYR A 181 -1.73 17.79 7.55
CA TYR A 181 -2.70 17.16 6.63
C TYR A 181 -2.20 17.17 5.20
N LEU A 182 -2.58 16.14 4.45
CA LEU A 182 -2.35 16.05 3.01
C LEU A 182 -3.27 17.06 2.30
N LYS A 183 -2.69 17.89 1.43
CA LYS A 183 -3.42 18.82 0.58
C LYS A 183 -3.52 18.35 -0.86
N ASN A 184 -2.50 17.65 -1.30
CA ASN A 184 -2.44 17.09 -2.65
C ASN A 184 -1.43 15.96 -2.70
N VAL A 185 -1.68 14.97 -3.53
CA VAL A 185 -0.71 13.95 -3.90
C VAL A 185 -0.67 13.85 -5.42
N GLU A 186 0.52 14.01 -5.98
CA GLU A 186 0.76 14.00 -7.42
C GLU A 186 1.73 12.89 -7.80
N GLU A 187 1.33 12.01 -8.72
CA GLU A 187 2.20 10.95 -9.20
C GLU A 187 3.31 11.53 -10.07
N TRP A 188 4.54 11.22 -9.71
CA TRP A 188 5.75 11.54 -10.48
C TRP A 188 6.40 10.25 -10.92
N THR A 189 6.86 10.22 -12.16
CA THR A 189 7.48 9.05 -12.81
C THR A 189 8.91 9.37 -13.23
N GLY A 190 9.70 8.33 -13.51
CA GLY A 190 11.08 8.52 -13.97
C GLY A 190 12.00 9.16 -12.93
N ILE A 191 11.67 9.06 -11.64
CA ILE A 191 12.45 9.70 -10.57
C ILE A 191 13.76 8.95 -10.39
N GLN A 192 14.88 9.67 -10.61
CA GLN A 192 16.22 9.12 -10.49
C GLN A 192 17.30 10.19 -10.46
N GLY A 193 18.53 9.78 -10.22
CA GLY A 193 19.73 10.59 -10.43
C GLY A 193 20.16 11.47 -9.25
N ASN A 194 21.24 12.19 -9.46
CA ASN A 194 21.76 13.22 -8.56
C ASN A 194 22.34 14.37 -9.42
N PRO A 195 21.64 15.51 -9.55
CA PRO A 195 20.40 15.87 -8.84
C PRO A 195 19.21 14.96 -9.19
N ILE A 196 18.25 14.86 -8.26
CA ILE A 196 17.05 14.05 -8.43
C ILE A 196 16.14 14.76 -9.43
N LEU A 197 15.79 14.08 -10.51
CA LEU A 197 14.87 14.55 -11.54
C LEU A 197 13.70 13.58 -11.66
N GLY A 198 12.57 14.07 -12.14
CA GLY A 198 11.40 13.25 -12.43
C GLY A 198 10.40 14.00 -13.31
N THR A 199 9.36 13.30 -13.77
CA THR A 199 8.30 13.85 -14.60
C THR A 199 6.98 13.78 -13.86
N ASN A 200 6.30 14.91 -13.73
CA ASN A 200 5.00 14.97 -13.04
C ASN A 200 3.84 14.49 -13.92
N SER A 201 2.63 14.44 -13.36
CA SER A 201 1.43 13.97 -14.03
C SER A 201 1.04 14.78 -15.29
N SER A 202 1.51 16.04 -15.42
CA SER A 202 1.31 16.86 -16.62
C SER A 202 2.37 16.65 -17.70
N GLY A 203 3.31 15.72 -17.50
CA GLY A 203 4.42 15.46 -18.43
C GLY A 203 5.57 16.46 -18.32
N LYS A 204 5.60 17.34 -17.30
CA LYS A 204 6.66 18.31 -17.08
C LYS A 204 7.79 17.71 -16.26
N GLU A 205 9.01 17.79 -16.77
CA GLU A 205 10.20 17.46 -15.99
C GLU A 205 10.49 18.54 -14.93
N GLY A 206 10.98 18.09 -13.78
CA GLY A 206 11.36 18.96 -12.68
C GLY A 206 12.38 18.33 -11.74
N GLY A 207 13.08 19.21 -11.01
CA GLY A 207 14.00 18.81 -9.95
C GLY A 207 13.25 18.57 -8.63
N LEU A 208 13.70 17.56 -7.89
CA LEU A 208 13.24 17.21 -6.55
C LEU A 208 14.41 17.33 -5.58
N THR A 209 14.12 17.69 -4.34
CA THR A 209 15.16 17.92 -3.31
C THR A 209 15.56 16.63 -2.57
N GLY A 210 14.67 15.63 -2.60
CA GLY A 210 14.77 14.42 -1.79
C GLY A 210 14.13 14.53 -0.41
N GLU A 211 13.77 15.76 0.02
CA GLU A 211 13.10 15.99 1.31
C GLU A 211 11.56 15.90 1.20
N GLU A 212 11.03 15.81 0.00
CA GLU A 212 9.59 15.65 -0.22
C GLU A 212 9.09 14.40 0.49
N LEU A 213 7.90 14.51 1.09
CA LEU A 213 7.17 13.34 1.55
C LEU A 213 6.51 12.64 0.37
N VAL A 214 6.61 11.32 0.35
CA VAL A 214 6.02 10.50 -0.71
C VAL A 214 5.11 9.42 -0.15
N SER A 215 4.08 9.10 -0.91
CA SER A 215 3.22 7.94 -0.67
C SER A 215 3.92 6.66 -1.13
N MET A 216 3.96 5.68 -0.23
CA MET A 216 4.36 4.30 -0.50
C MET A 216 3.18 3.33 -0.33
N ASN A 217 1.96 3.79 -0.65
CA ASN A 217 0.70 3.06 -0.47
C ASN A 217 0.40 2.61 0.96
N VAL A 218 0.81 3.42 1.94
CA VAL A 218 0.55 3.17 3.36
C VAL A 218 -0.57 4.09 3.83
N TRP A 219 -1.78 3.54 3.86
CA TRP A 219 -2.99 4.31 4.14
C TRP A 219 -3.80 3.68 5.26
N ALA A 220 -4.57 4.49 5.98
CA ALA A 220 -5.60 4.05 6.90
C ALA A 220 -6.94 4.70 6.53
N PHE A 221 -7.96 3.87 6.39
CA PHE A 221 -9.30 4.27 6.00
C PHE A 221 -10.33 3.84 7.05
N PRO A 222 -11.32 4.68 7.36
CA PRO A 222 -12.50 4.24 8.10
C PRO A 222 -13.33 3.27 7.25
N SER A 223 -14.30 2.59 7.87
CA SER A 223 -15.32 1.86 7.13
C SER A 223 -16.14 2.80 6.23
N GLY A 224 -16.73 2.26 5.15
CA GLY A 224 -17.64 3.03 4.27
C GLY A 224 -16.96 3.80 3.13
N VAL A 225 -15.65 3.63 2.88
CA VAL A 225 -14.95 4.32 1.78
C VAL A 225 -15.24 3.72 0.40
N PHE A 226 -15.78 2.51 0.33
CA PHE A 226 -15.90 1.76 -0.93
C PHE A 226 -16.88 2.39 -1.92
N ASP A 227 -17.98 2.95 -1.46
CA ASP A 227 -18.93 3.68 -2.32
C ASP A 227 -18.30 4.92 -2.97
N LEU A 228 -17.43 5.60 -2.23
CA LEU A 228 -16.69 6.75 -2.74
C LEU A 228 -15.61 6.33 -3.72
N LEU A 229 -14.92 5.22 -3.42
CA LEU A 229 -13.91 4.66 -4.29
C LEU A 229 -14.53 4.18 -5.61
N GLU A 230 -15.71 3.55 -5.56
CA GLU A 230 -16.48 3.15 -6.74
C GLU A 230 -16.87 4.36 -7.60
N LYS A 231 -17.36 5.44 -7.00
CA LYS A 231 -17.70 6.68 -7.72
C LYS A 231 -16.47 7.25 -8.45
N CYS A 232 -15.32 7.30 -7.79
CA CYS A 232 -14.07 7.74 -8.43
C CYS A 232 -13.64 6.79 -9.54
N PHE A 233 -13.81 5.49 -9.34
CA PHE A 233 -13.47 4.49 -10.37
C PHE A 233 -14.38 4.61 -11.60
N ILE A 234 -15.67 4.84 -11.40
CA ILE A 234 -16.62 5.12 -12.49
C ILE A 234 -16.23 6.39 -13.26
N GLN A 235 -15.83 7.46 -12.55
CA GLN A 235 -15.37 8.69 -13.21
C GLN A 235 -14.10 8.43 -14.02
N PHE A 236 -13.14 7.70 -13.48
CA PHE A 236 -11.93 7.28 -14.17
C PHE A 236 -12.27 6.48 -15.45
N LEU A 237 -13.15 5.47 -15.36
CA LEU A 237 -13.56 4.66 -16.51
C LEU A 237 -14.22 5.49 -17.63
N LYS A 238 -14.92 6.57 -17.29
CA LYS A 238 -15.51 7.50 -18.25
C LYS A 238 -14.48 8.41 -18.92
N SER A 239 -13.35 8.67 -18.29
CA SER A 239 -12.31 9.59 -18.76
C SER A 239 -11.14 8.91 -19.48
N LEU A 240 -11.17 7.58 -19.63
CA LEU A 240 -10.09 6.83 -20.26
C LEU A 240 -9.80 7.31 -21.68
N SER A 241 -8.54 7.61 -21.95
CA SER A 241 -8.01 7.87 -23.29
C SER A 241 -7.26 6.65 -23.86
N ASP A 242 -6.57 5.88 -23.03
CA ASP A 242 -5.97 4.59 -23.38
C ASP A 242 -6.51 3.48 -22.46
N PRO A 243 -7.66 2.86 -22.80
CA PRO A 243 -8.28 1.83 -21.98
C PRO A 243 -7.42 0.59 -21.75
N ALA A 244 -6.41 0.34 -22.58
CA ALA A 244 -5.53 -0.81 -22.45
C ALA A 244 -4.43 -0.60 -21.38
N LYS A 245 -4.05 0.66 -21.08
CA LYS A 245 -2.86 0.95 -20.28
C LYS A 245 -3.10 1.77 -19.03
N GLU A 246 -4.07 2.70 -19.06
CA GLU A 246 -4.29 3.61 -17.93
C GLU A 246 -4.67 2.86 -16.66
N GLU A 247 -4.20 3.34 -15.52
CA GLU A 247 -4.40 2.73 -14.21
C GLU A 247 -5.07 3.71 -13.24
N PHE A 248 -6.04 3.22 -12.50
CA PHE A 248 -6.72 3.93 -11.42
C PHE A 248 -5.90 3.80 -10.14
N TYR A 249 -5.12 4.80 -9.82
CA TYR A 249 -4.29 4.82 -8.63
C TYR A 249 -5.06 5.26 -7.38
N LEU A 250 -4.79 4.62 -6.24
CA LEU A 250 -5.40 4.97 -4.95
C LEU A 250 -5.11 6.44 -4.55
N PRO A 251 -3.88 6.97 -4.68
CA PRO A 251 -3.62 8.38 -4.41
C PRO A 251 -4.48 9.34 -5.21
N PHE A 252 -4.83 9.00 -6.46
CA PHE A 252 -5.72 9.81 -7.28
C PHE A 252 -7.12 9.91 -6.66
N ALA A 253 -7.71 8.80 -6.22
CA ALA A 253 -9.02 8.81 -5.58
C ALA A 253 -9.01 9.65 -4.30
N VAL A 254 -7.98 9.49 -3.47
CA VAL A 254 -7.81 10.26 -2.22
C VAL A 254 -7.67 11.75 -2.51
N ASP A 255 -6.89 12.14 -3.52
CA ASP A 255 -6.73 13.53 -3.96
C ASP A 255 -8.07 14.15 -4.39
N GLN A 256 -8.91 13.37 -5.11
CA GLN A 256 -10.28 13.82 -5.47
C GLN A 256 -11.15 14.03 -4.23
N TRP A 257 -11.07 13.16 -3.22
CA TRP A 257 -11.84 13.32 -1.99
C TRP A 257 -11.42 14.56 -1.19
N ILE A 258 -10.12 14.87 -1.15
CA ILE A 258 -9.60 16.08 -0.50
C ILE A 258 -10.10 17.34 -1.24
N LYS A 259 -9.99 17.37 -2.57
CA LYS A 259 -10.41 18.50 -3.41
C LYS A 259 -11.92 18.79 -3.36
N GLN A 260 -12.72 17.77 -3.04
CA GLN A 260 -14.17 17.86 -2.93
C GLN A 260 -14.66 18.06 -1.48
N ASP A 261 -13.75 18.26 -0.53
CA ASP A 261 -14.06 18.36 0.90
C ASP A 261 -14.87 17.15 1.43
N ILE A 262 -14.56 15.95 0.94
CA ILE A 262 -15.15 14.69 1.38
C ILE A 262 -14.30 14.05 2.48
N ALA A 263 -12.98 14.14 2.37
CA ALA A 263 -12.03 13.53 3.30
C ALA A 263 -10.94 14.51 3.74
N GLN A 264 -10.47 14.32 4.97
CA GLN A 264 -9.20 14.84 5.43
C GLN A 264 -8.25 13.69 5.70
N VAL A 265 -6.98 13.86 5.34
CA VAL A 265 -5.96 12.83 5.48
C VAL A 265 -4.83 13.34 6.38
N GLN A 266 -4.74 12.79 7.58
CA GLN A 266 -3.63 13.11 8.47
C GLN A 266 -2.34 12.49 7.94
N ILE A 267 -1.27 13.26 7.83
CA ILE A 267 0.05 12.76 7.50
C ILE A 267 0.81 12.40 8.76
N LYS A 268 1.22 11.15 8.83
CA LYS A 268 2.17 10.66 9.84
C LYS A 268 3.51 10.44 9.15
N LYS A 269 4.59 11.02 9.68
CA LYS A 269 5.94 10.82 9.13
C LYS A 269 6.47 9.48 9.58
N ALA A 270 7.00 8.69 8.64
CA ALA A 270 7.68 7.44 8.97
C ALA A 270 8.87 7.71 9.89
N LYS A 271 9.05 6.86 10.89
CA LYS A 271 10.20 6.91 11.82
C LYS A 271 11.29 5.89 11.45
N CYS A 272 11.02 5.05 10.47
CA CYS A 272 11.95 4.06 9.95
C CYS A 272 12.26 4.33 8.49
N ARG A 273 13.38 3.81 8.01
CA ARG A 273 13.71 3.79 6.59
C ARG A 273 12.85 2.77 5.87
N TRP A 274 12.19 3.19 4.79
CA TRP A 274 11.53 2.28 3.87
C TRP A 274 12.56 1.37 3.17
N MET A 275 12.20 0.12 2.97
CA MET A 275 12.96 -0.82 2.16
C MET A 275 12.00 -1.59 1.28
N GLY A 276 12.30 -1.69 -0.02
CA GLY A 276 11.51 -2.45 -0.97
C GLY A 276 12.40 -3.16 -1.96
N VAL A 277 11.87 -4.19 -2.59
CA VAL A 277 12.52 -4.94 -3.66
C VAL A 277 11.87 -4.53 -4.98
N THR A 278 12.23 -3.35 -5.50
CA THR A 278 11.74 -2.88 -6.81
C THR A 278 12.44 -3.62 -7.94
N TYR A 279 13.74 -3.78 -7.83
CA TYR A 279 14.61 -4.54 -8.73
C TYR A 279 15.18 -5.74 -8.00
N LYS A 280 15.56 -6.80 -8.74
CA LYS A 280 16.15 -8.01 -8.14
C LYS A 280 17.43 -7.70 -7.37
N GLU A 281 18.16 -6.71 -7.83
CA GLU A 281 19.40 -6.20 -7.28
C GLU A 281 19.22 -5.49 -5.92
N ASP A 282 18.00 -5.06 -5.56
CA ASP A 282 17.70 -4.46 -4.25
C ASP A 282 17.70 -5.52 -3.13
N LYS A 283 17.47 -6.81 -3.47
CA LYS A 283 17.28 -7.89 -2.48
C LYS A 283 18.45 -8.07 -1.50
N PRO A 284 19.72 -8.09 -1.92
CA PRO A 284 20.84 -8.24 -0.98
C PRO A 284 20.89 -7.13 0.08
N ARG A 285 20.58 -5.89 -0.31
CA ARG A 285 20.52 -4.74 0.61
C ARG A 285 19.40 -4.91 1.63
N VAL A 286 18.23 -5.39 1.21
CA VAL A 286 17.10 -5.66 2.10
C VAL A 286 17.46 -6.78 3.08
N GLN A 287 18.06 -7.87 2.60
CA GLN A 287 18.50 -8.99 3.44
C GLN A 287 19.52 -8.55 4.50
N GLU A 288 20.51 -7.75 4.13
CA GLU A 288 21.53 -7.26 5.06
C GLU A 288 20.89 -6.32 6.12
N SER A 289 19.95 -5.47 5.72
CA SER A 289 19.24 -4.58 6.64
C SER A 289 18.37 -5.36 7.63
N ILE A 290 17.65 -6.37 7.17
CA ILE A 290 16.85 -7.27 8.03
C ILE A 290 17.75 -8.03 9.00
N LYS A 291 18.84 -8.61 8.50
CA LYS A 291 19.81 -9.33 9.32
C LYS A 291 20.34 -8.44 10.45
N LYS A 292 20.72 -7.21 10.15
CA LYS A 292 21.17 -6.24 11.14
C LYS A 292 20.10 -5.96 12.20
N MET A 293 18.83 -5.78 11.80
CA MET A 293 17.72 -5.58 12.75
C MET A 293 17.50 -6.79 13.66
N VAL A 294 17.72 -8.01 13.16
CA VAL A 294 17.67 -9.23 13.99
C VAL A 294 18.87 -9.26 14.97
N GLU A 295 20.08 -8.93 14.52
CA GLU A 295 21.29 -8.89 15.36
C GLU A 295 21.16 -7.81 16.46
N GLU A 296 20.50 -6.69 16.17
CA GLU A 296 20.19 -5.61 17.13
C GLU A 296 19.02 -5.95 18.07
N GLY A 297 18.35 -7.09 17.88
CA GLY A 297 17.24 -7.56 18.72
C GLY A 297 15.91 -6.85 18.44
N LEU A 298 15.78 -6.12 17.33
CA LEU A 298 14.52 -5.48 16.92
C LEU A 298 13.50 -6.52 16.43
N TYR A 299 13.97 -7.61 15.86
CA TYR A 299 13.15 -8.76 15.48
C TYR A 299 13.76 -10.05 16.01
N LEU A 300 12.91 -10.99 16.40
CA LEU A 300 13.33 -12.38 16.62
C LEU A 300 13.46 -13.11 15.28
N SER A 301 14.31 -14.11 15.20
CA SER A 301 14.39 -14.99 14.05
C SER A 301 14.52 -16.45 14.52
N PRO A 302 13.52 -17.30 14.25
CA PRO A 302 12.27 -16.99 13.52
C PRO A 302 11.40 -15.97 14.24
N LEU A 303 10.58 -15.24 13.47
CA LEU A 303 9.58 -14.33 14.03
C LEU A 303 8.66 -15.10 14.98
N SER A 304 8.46 -14.58 16.19
CA SER A 304 7.62 -15.26 17.19
C SER A 304 6.17 -15.39 16.68
N SER A 305 5.62 -16.57 16.85
CA SER A 305 4.19 -16.88 16.62
C SER A 305 3.27 -16.33 17.73
N GLY A 306 3.83 -15.54 18.67
CA GLY A 306 3.23 -15.07 19.91
C GLY A 306 1.85 -14.46 19.86
#